data_d20bf37dd7a2afb3093c3dc2b758c1c2
#
_entry.id   d20bf37dd7a2afb3093c3dc2b758c1c2
#
_cell.length_a   1.000
_cell.length_b   1.000
_cell.length_c   1.000
_cell.angle_alpha   90.00
_cell.angle_beta   90.00
_cell.angle_gamma   90.00
#
_symmetry.space_group_name_H-M   'P 1'
#
loop_
_entity.id
_entity.type
_entity.pdbx_description
1 polymer ?
#
loop_
_entity_poly.entity_id
_entity_poly.type
_entity_poly.pdbx_seq_one_letter_code
_entity_poly.pdbx_strand_id
1 'polypeptide(L)'
;MKAIYYITVATVLFFTGCEFFSNNQELMNPPEFEYLIQDLDDELNLDTEQRSSARSSLELGRDFHPDPATLWELAVALQQSLTQEQKDLLLSRNQQIDSQILTEENDHHHRRLEHFQRMDDRLMFIMTEEQLPLYQHIIDTKSTLINEITLRYQNEELEQKTMRIELMSVMEWFRAEIAILLTEEQQNTLFTERDERDINWRRGHGRWGRFSQDPDALKGAMQSALKLTGDQITILETSHSSVKTALDNLRDSYVDGTSDISAEDFRLAVISIVQNGILEREQVFTVLQQEIIDIHRALVLRFMRHTRWGRT
;
A
#
# COMPACT_ATOMS: atom_id res chain seq x y z
N MET A 1 -19.10 -22.03 -8.20
CA MET A 1 -18.59 -21.58 -6.89
C MET A 1 -17.29 -20.82 -7.13
N LYS A 2 -17.37 -19.58 -7.62
CA LYS A 2 -16.21 -18.75 -8.05
C LYS A 2 -16.16 -17.41 -7.29
N ALA A 3 -16.48 -17.37 -5.99
CA ALA A 3 -16.80 -16.11 -5.32
C ALA A 3 -15.77 -15.60 -4.28
N ILE A 4 -14.58 -16.19 -4.13
CA ILE A 4 -13.76 -15.92 -2.94
C ILE A 4 -12.40 -15.23 -3.24
N TYR A 5 -12.01 -15.01 -4.48
CA TYR A 5 -10.72 -14.38 -4.81
C TYR A 5 -10.64 -12.85 -4.66
N TYR A 6 -11.64 -12.19 -4.07
CA TYR A 6 -11.97 -10.80 -4.40
C TYR A 6 -11.47 -9.70 -3.43
N ILE A 7 -10.65 -9.97 -2.43
CA ILE A 7 -10.42 -8.95 -1.39
C ILE A 7 -9.06 -8.22 -1.48
N THR A 8 -8.08 -8.69 -2.24
CA THR A 8 -6.71 -8.21 -2.05
C THR A 8 -6.20 -7.17 -3.05
N VAL A 9 -6.74 -7.07 -4.25
CA VAL A 9 -6.22 -6.15 -5.28
C VAL A 9 -6.81 -4.73 -5.16
N ALA A 10 -8.00 -4.63 -4.61
CA ALA A 10 -8.73 -3.36 -4.50
C ALA A 10 -8.03 -2.33 -3.62
N THR A 11 -7.32 -2.79 -2.61
CA THR A 11 -6.70 -1.94 -1.57
C THR A 11 -5.42 -1.28 -2.05
N VAL A 12 -4.64 -1.92 -2.92
CA VAL A 12 -3.30 -1.45 -3.33
C VAL A 12 -3.35 -0.13 -4.10
N LEU A 13 -4.36 0.10 -4.91
CA LEU A 13 -4.42 1.25 -5.81
C LEU A 13 -4.92 2.55 -5.17
N PHE A 14 -5.73 2.46 -4.11
CA PHE A 14 -6.14 3.61 -3.31
C PHE A 14 -5.24 3.85 -2.09
N PHE A 15 -4.56 2.80 -1.62
CA PHE A 15 -3.92 2.74 -0.32
C PHE A 15 -2.45 2.38 -0.37
N THR A 16 -1.70 2.82 -1.38
CA THR A 16 -0.24 2.62 -1.39
C THR A 16 0.47 3.23 -0.17
N GLY A 17 -0.24 4.01 0.65
CA GLY A 17 0.21 4.43 1.98
C GLY A 17 -0.41 3.64 3.14
N CYS A 18 -1.53 2.93 2.96
CA CYS A 18 -2.29 2.34 4.06
C CYS A 18 -2.09 0.83 4.27
N GLU A 19 -1.68 0.06 3.25
CA GLU A 19 -1.34 -1.37 3.46
C GLU A 19 -0.14 -1.57 4.39
N PHE A 20 0.74 -0.57 4.49
CA PHE A 20 1.84 -0.59 5.46
C PHE A 20 1.38 -0.50 6.92
N PHE A 21 0.18 0.03 7.20
CA PHE A 21 -0.35 0.11 8.56
C PHE A 21 -0.86 -1.22 9.11
N SER A 22 -1.14 -2.21 8.26
CA SER A 22 -1.81 -3.46 8.70
C SER A 22 -0.92 -4.43 9.47
N ASN A 23 0.41 -4.31 9.42
CA ASN A 23 1.33 -5.29 10.01
C ASN A 23 2.10 -4.83 11.24
N ASN A 24 1.99 -3.57 11.68
CA ASN A 24 2.69 -3.06 12.87
C ASN A 24 1.72 -2.47 13.88
N GLN A 25 0.89 -3.31 14.48
CA GLN A 25 0.00 -2.93 15.58
C GLN A 25 0.71 -2.98 16.93
N GLU A 26 1.71 -2.16 17.14
CA GLU A 26 2.09 -1.77 18.48
C GLU A 26 1.74 -0.29 18.65
N LEU A 27 0.89 -0.04 19.63
CA LEU A 27 0.54 1.22 20.28
C LEU A 27 1.14 2.49 19.63
N MET A 28 0.37 3.18 18.80
CA MET A 28 0.65 4.57 18.48
C MET A 28 0.46 5.40 19.76
N ASN A 29 1.55 5.85 20.34
CA ASN A 29 1.51 6.76 21.48
C ASN A 29 1.25 8.20 20.99
N PRO A 30 0.53 9.02 21.75
CA PRO A 30 0.41 10.46 21.49
C PRO A 30 1.73 11.18 21.17
N PRO A 31 2.91 10.75 21.68
CA PRO A 31 4.20 11.30 21.28
C PRO A 31 4.51 11.26 19.77
N GLU A 32 4.01 10.28 19.03
CA GLU A 32 4.36 10.10 17.61
C GLU A 32 3.83 11.24 16.72
N PHE A 33 2.68 11.79 17.06
CA PHE A 33 2.18 12.99 16.38
C PHE A 33 2.98 14.25 16.73
N GLU A 34 3.45 14.36 17.97
CA GLU A 34 4.33 15.47 18.36
C GLU A 34 5.68 15.37 17.62
N TYR A 35 6.23 14.17 17.44
CA TYR A 35 7.41 13.98 16.59
C TYR A 35 7.16 14.35 15.13
N LEU A 36 6.00 14.00 14.57
CA LEU A 36 5.64 14.41 13.22
C LEU A 36 5.55 15.94 13.10
N ILE A 37 4.93 16.63 14.07
CA ILE A 37 4.85 18.11 14.08
C ILE A 37 6.24 18.72 14.23
N GLN A 38 7.08 18.17 15.11
CA GLN A 38 8.45 18.66 15.29
C GLN A 38 9.26 18.48 14.01
N ASP A 39 9.16 17.33 13.35
CA ASP A 39 9.83 17.06 12.09
C ASP A 39 9.40 18.05 10.98
N LEU A 40 8.10 18.33 10.90
CA LEU A 40 7.56 19.33 9.98
C LEU A 40 8.04 20.74 10.33
N ASP A 41 8.11 21.10 11.61
CA ASP A 41 8.59 22.40 12.07
C ASP A 41 10.08 22.59 11.77
N ASP A 42 10.90 21.59 12.08
CA ASP A 42 12.34 21.60 11.82
C ASP A 42 12.66 21.67 10.32
N GLU A 43 11.84 21.03 9.49
CA GLU A 43 12.01 20.98 8.04
C GLU A 43 11.48 22.24 7.33
N LEU A 44 10.29 22.68 7.70
CA LEU A 44 9.54 23.74 6.99
C LEU A 44 9.62 25.11 7.66
N ASN A 45 10.20 25.18 8.87
CA ASN A 45 10.24 26.39 9.69
C ASN A 45 8.84 27.01 9.83
N LEU A 46 7.90 26.21 10.36
CA LEU A 46 6.51 26.61 10.51
C LEU A 46 6.37 27.84 11.42
N ASP A 47 5.53 28.80 11.07
CA ASP A 47 5.17 29.87 11.97
C ASP A 47 4.22 29.39 13.09
N THR A 48 3.93 30.31 14.04
CA THR A 48 3.09 29.97 15.20
C THR A 48 1.66 29.57 14.82
N GLU A 49 1.10 30.20 13.79
CA GLU A 49 -0.26 29.93 13.32
C GLU A 49 -0.32 28.57 12.59
N GLN A 50 0.66 28.29 11.72
CA GLN A 50 0.82 27.01 11.02
C GLN A 50 0.98 25.85 12.02
N ARG A 51 1.86 25.99 13.04
CA ARG A 51 2.02 25.00 14.12
C ARG A 51 0.73 24.76 14.90
N SER A 52 0.03 25.84 15.25
CA SER A 52 -1.24 25.74 15.97
C SER A 52 -2.30 25.03 15.13
N SER A 53 -2.41 25.37 13.85
CA SER A 53 -3.33 24.73 12.91
C SER A 53 -3.04 23.24 12.76
N ALA A 54 -1.76 22.87 12.57
CA ALA A 54 -1.34 21.48 12.47
C ALA A 54 -1.66 20.68 13.74
N ARG A 55 -1.37 21.23 14.94
CA ARG A 55 -1.73 20.60 16.21
C ARG A 55 -3.23 20.44 16.39
N SER A 56 -4.01 21.46 16.07
CA SER A 56 -5.47 21.39 16.19
C SER A 56 -6.08 20.31 15.30
N SER A 57 -5.53 20.11 14.11
CA SER A 57 -5.97 19.03 13.20
C SER A 57 -5.68 17.63 13.75
N LEU A 58 -4.59 17.49 14.53
CA LEU A 58 -4.25 16.24 15.21
C LEU A 58 -5.02 16.05 16.54
N GLU A 59 -5.44 17.13 17.18
CA GLU A 59 -6.19 17.09 18.44
C GLU A 59 -7.65 16.67 18.28
N LEU A 60 -8.24 16.89 17.12
CA LEU A 60 -9.60 16.45 16.81
C LEU A 60 -9.76 14.93 16.84
N GLY A 61 -8.66 14.18 16.67
CA GLY A 61 -8.60 12.71 16.77
C GLY A 61 -8.38 12.18 18.21
N ARG A 62 -8.54 12.98 19.26
CA ARG A 62 -8.14 12.64 20.65
C ARG A 62 -8.94 11.56 21.37
N ASP A 63 -9.90 10.92 20.76
CA ASP A 63 -10.53 9.73 21.35
C ASP A 63 -9.60 8.50 21.27
N PHE A 64 -8.38 8.63 21.78
CA PHE A 64 -7.39 7.59 22.10
C PHE A 64 -6.82 6.72 20.96
N HIS A 65 -7.17 6.98 19.71
CA HIS A 65 -6.62 6.23 18.57
C HIS A 65 -6.32 7.16 17.40
N PRO A 66 -5.14 7.05 16.77
CA PRO A 66 -4.88 7.75 15.51
C PRO A 66 -5.88 7.24 14.47
N ASP A 67 -6.87 8.06 14.20
CA ASP A 67 -7.80 7.85 13.12
C ASP A 67 -7.05 8.11 11.79
N PRO A 68 -7.15 7.24 10.79
CA PRO A 68 -6.66 7.52 9.43
C PRO A 68 -7.16 8.86 8.85
N ALA A 69 -8.33 9.33 9.31
CA ALA A 69 -8.86 10.65 9.01
C ALA A 69 -7.92 11.78 9.44
N THR A 70 -7.19 11.61 10.54
CA THR A 70 -6.34 12.66 11.13
C THR A 70 -5.24 13.15 10.19
N LEU A 71 -4.58 12.25 9.44
CA LEU A 71 -3.57 12.65 8.46
C LEU A 71 -4.18 13.36 7.25
N TRP A 72 -5.41 13.01 6.87
CA TRP A 72 -6.13 13.72 5.82
C TRP A 72 -6.53 15.13 6.25
N GLU A 73 -6.99 15.31 7.49
CA GLU A 73 -7.33 16.62 8.07
C GLU A 73 -6.08 17.50 8.19
N LEU A 74 -4.96 16.91 8.64
CA LEU A 74 -3.67 17.59 8.68
C LEU A 74 -3.22 18.01 7.27
N ALA A 75 -3.38 17.15 6.26
CA ALA A 75 -3.04 17.48 4.87
C ALA A 75 -3.85 18.68 4.35
N VAL A 76 -5.15 18.74 4.67
CA VAL A 76 -6.01 19.88 4.31
C VAL A 76 -5.55 21.15 5.02
N ALA A 77 -5.24 21.09 6.33
CA ALA A 77 -4.77 22.23 7.10
C ALA A 77 -3.43 22.76 6.57
N LEU A 78 -2.48 21.88 6.26
CA LEU A 78 -1.19 22.26 5.68
C LEU A 78 -1.34 22.81 4.26
N GLN A 79 -2.21 22.24 3.45
CA GLN A 79 -2.47 22.77 2.11
C GLN A 79 -2.95 24.22 2.16
N GLN A 80 -3.76 24.59 3.17
CA GLN A 80 -4.31 25.93 3.34
C GLN A 80 -3.32 26.90 3.97
N SER A 81 -2.42 26.45 4.83
CA SER A 81 -1.56 27.30 5.65
C SER A 81 -0.12 27.42 5.13
N LEU A 82 0.40 26.42 4.42
CA LEU A 82 1.78 26.45 3.91
C LEU A 82 1.94 27.40 2.72
N THR A 83 3.07 28.10 2.68
CA THR A 83 3.50 28.83 1.47
C THR A 83 3.88 27.84 0.36
N GLN A 84 3.91 28.32 -0.89
CA GLN A 84 4.32 27.46 -2.02
C GLN A 84 5.75 26.90 -1.83
N GLU A 85 6.67 27.73 -1.34
CA GLU A 85 8.04 27.30 -1.05
C GLU A 85 8.11 26.17 0.00
N GLN A 86 7.30 26.26 1.06
CA GLN A 86 7.20 25.21 2.07
C GLN A 86 6.59 23.91 1.50
N LYS A 87 5.58 24.03 0.63
CA LYS A 87 4.98 22.88 -0.07
C LYS A 87 5.99 22.19 -0.98
N ASP A 88 6.72 22.97 -1.78
CA ASP A 88 7.75 22.43 -2.67
C ASP A 88 8.86 21.73 -1.88
N LEU A 89 9.26 22.29 -0.73
CA LEU A 89 10.24 21.68 0.16
C LEU A 89 9.69 20.37 0.77
N LEU A 90 8.44 20.37 1.26
CA LEU A 90 7.77 19.18 1.80
C LEU A 90 7.76 18.03 0.79
N LEU A 91 7.43 18.33 -0.46
CA LEU A 91 7.28 17.33 -1.51
C LEU A 91 8.62 16.87 -2.09
N SER A 92 9.64 17.74 -2.18
CA SER A 92 10.94 17.40 -2.72
C SER A 92 11.70 16.35 -1.89
N ARG A 93 11.44 16.28 -0.59
CA ARG A 93 12.07 15.31 0.33
C ARG A 93 11.42 13.93 0.34
N ASN A 94 10.25 13.78 -0.26
CA ASN A 94 9.54 12.49 -0.23
C ASN A 94 10.36 11.37 -0.85
N GLN A 95 11.03 11.63 -1.96
CA GLN A 95 11.86 10.63 -2.64
C GLN A 95 13.04 10.18 -1.77
N GLN A 96 13.68 11.13 -1.07
CA GLN A 96 14.77 10.82 -0.15
C GLN A 96 14.30 9.98 1.05
N ILE A 97 13.16 10.33 1.66
CA ILE A 97 12.57 9.59 2.79
C ILE A 97 12.17 8.19 2.36
N ASP A 98 11.54 8.05 1.19
CA ASP A 98 11.13 6.76 0.65
C ASP A 98 12.35 5.86 0.37
N SER A 99 13.42 6.41 -0.20
CA SER A 99 14.69 5.71 -0.42
C SER A 99 15.33 5.25 0.90
N GLN A 100 15.29 6.08 1.94
CA GLN A 100 15.78 5.71 3.28
C GLN A 100 14.93 4.57 3.87
N ILE A 101 13.61 4.67 3.81
CA ILE A 101 12.70 3.62 4.29
C ILE A 101 12.99 2.30 3.57
N LEU A 102 13.19 2.31 2.25
CA LEU A 102 13.50 1.10 1.47
C LEU A 102 14.90 0.54 1.80
N THR A 103 15.89 1.40 2.05
CA THR A 103 17.25 0.96 2.38
C THR A 103 17.29 0.33 3.78
N GLU A 104 16.57 0.90 4.73
CA GLU A 104 16.47 0.38 6.10
C GLU A 104 15.54 -0.83 6.20
N GLU A 105 14.59 -0.99 5.27
CA GLU A 105 13.82 -2.24 5.12
C GLU A 105 14.74 -3.45 4.87
N ASN A 106 15.93 -3.28 4.32
CA ASN A 106 16.90 -4.37 4.21
C ASN A 106 17.36 -4.89 5.59
N ASP A 107 17.43 -4.06 6.62
CA ASP A 107 17.72 -4.50 8.00
C ASP A 107 16.48 -5.08 8.71
N HIS A 108 15.28 -4.58 8.38
CA HIS A 108 14.01 -5.16 8.85
C HIS A 108 13.47 -6.28 7.94
N HIS A 109 14.19 -6.63 6.89
CA HIS A 109 13.91 -7.77 6.02
C HIS A 109 13.75 -9.06 6.83
N HIS A 110 14.39 -9.19 7.99
CA HIS A 110 14.22 -10.35 8.88
C HIS A 110 12.78 -10.56 9.34
N ARG A 111 12.01 -9.55 9.72
CA ARG A 111 10.62 -9.73 10.18
C ARG A 111 9.64 -9.94 9.03
N ARG A 112 9.85 -9.29 7.89
CA ARG A 112 9.10 -9.59 6.66
C ARG A 112 9.49 -10.95 6.11
N LEU A 113 10.77 -11.30 6.13
CA LEU A 113 11.26 -12.64 5.82
C LEU A 113 10.57 -13.68 6.70
N GLU A 114 10.38 -13.46 8.00
CA GLU A 114 9.62 -14.37 8.87
C GLU A 114 8.16 -14.53 8.45
N HIS A 115 7.50 -13.47 7.98
CA HIS A 115 6.13 -13.58 7.48
C HIS A 115 6.07 -14.26 6.11
N PHE A 116 6.97 -13.89 5.19
CA PHE A 116 7.13 -14.57 3.91
C PHE A 116 7.62 -16.00 4.12
N GLN A 117 8.57 -16.26 5.00
CA GLN A 117 9.00 -17.60 5.38
C GLN A 117 7.85 -18.45 5.90
N ARG A 118 6.98 -17.91 6.77
CA ARG A 118 5.78 -18.64 7.21
C ARG A 118 4.79 -18.94 6.11
N MET A 119 4.67 -18.06 5.12
CA MET A 119 3.84 -18.33 3.94
C MET A 119 4.53 -19.34 3.01
N ASP A 120 5.84 -19.20 2.82
CA ASP A 120 6.66 -20.12 2.05
C ASP A 120 6.70 -21.51 2.71
N ASP A 121 6.87 -21.61 4.04
CA ASP A 121 6.81 -22.86 4.80
C ASP A 121 5.47 -23.59 4.60
N ARG A 122 4.37 -22.87 4.53
CA ARG A 122 3.03 -23.42 4.29
C ARG A 122 2.84 -23.90 2.86
N LEU A 123 3.27 -23.10 1.91
CA LEU A 123 3.25 -23.49 0.50
C LEU A 123 4.09 -24.76 0.31
N MET A 124 5.29 -24.80 0.89
CA MET A 124 6.15 -25.99 0.83
C MET A 124 5.53 -27.21 1.53
N PHE A 125 4.78 -27.00 2.60
CA PHE A 125 4.13 -28.11 3.34
C PHE A 125 3.01 -28.80 2.56
N ILE A 126 2.29 -28.06 1.72
CA ILE A 126 1.20 -28.62 0.89
C ILE A 126 1.64 -29.09 -0.48
N MET A 127 2.85 -28.72 -0.92
CA MET A 127 3.39 -29.08 -2.23
C MET A 127 3.93 -30.52 -2.24
N THR A 128 3.84 -31.14 -3.40
CA THR A 128 4.50 -32.42 -3.67
C THR A 128 6.00 -32.22 -3.94
N GLU A 129 6.78 -33.30 -3.81
CA GLU A 129 8.23 -33.27 -4.12
C GLU A 129 8.51 -32.81 -5.57
N GLU A 130 7.60 -33.06 -6.50
CA GLU A 130 7.71 -32.64 -7.90
C GLU A 130 7.44 -31.14 -8.09
N GLN A 131 6.60 -30.54 -7.24
CA GLN A 131 6.27 -29.11 -7.27
C GLN A 131 7.36 -28.23 -6.64
N LEU A 132 8.10 -28.75 -5.65
CA LEU A 132 9.10 -27.98 -4.90
C LEU A 132 10.18 -27.33 -5.78
N PRO A 133 10.81 -28.00 -6.77
CA PRO A 133 11.80 -27.37 -7.65
C PRO A 133 11.20 -26.25 -8.50
N LEU A 134 9.96 -26.40 -8.96
CA LEU A 134 9.25 -25.39 -9.75
C LEU A 134 8.94 -24.17 -8.86
N TYR A 135 8.48 -24.40 -7.65
CA TYR A 135 8.25 -23.34 -6.67
C TYR A 135 9.53 -22.56 -6.36
N GLN A 136 10.65 -23.25 -6.12
CA GLN A 136 11.93 -22.59 -5.88
C GLN A 136 12.34 -21.70 -7.06
N HIS A 137 12.15 -22.18 -8.29
CA HIS A 137 12.42 -21.37 -9.48
C HIS A 137 11.56 -20.10 -9.54
N ILE A 138 10.27 -20.20 -9.19
CA ILE A 138 9.36 -19.03 -9.13
C ILE A 138 9.84 -18.03 -8.09
N ILE A 139 10.24 -18.50 -6.89
CA ILE A 139 10.77 -17.64 -5.81
C ILE A 139 12.07 -16.94 -6.22
N ASP A 140 13.00 -17.67 -6.83
CA ASP A 140 14.27 -17.11 -7.29
C ASP A 140 14.06 -16.04 -8.37
N THR A 141 13.16 -16.32 -9.31
CA THR A 141 12.77 -15.37 -10.35
C THR A 141 12.13 -14.11 -9.75
N LYS A 142 11.17 -14.28 -8.83
CA LYS A 142 10.54 -13.16 -8.11
C LYS A 142 11.59 -12.29 -7.42
N SER A 143 12.52 -12.91 -6.69
CA SER A 143 13.56 -12.23 -5.96
C SER A 143 14.49 -11.45 -6.87
N THR A 144 14.88 -12.04 -8.00
CA THR A 144 15.69 -11.38 -9.03
C THR A 144 15.00 -10.14 -9.57
N LEU A 145 13.73 -10.26 -9.97
CA LEU A 145 12.94 -9.14 -10.50
C LEU A 145 12.76 -8.00 -9.49
N ILE A 146 12.47 -8.34 -8.23
CA ILE A 146 12.36 -7.33 -7.15
C ILE A 146 13.69 -6.60 -6.97
N ASN A 147 14.81 -7.33 -6.94
CA ASN A 147 16.14 -6.74 -6.80
C ASN A 147 16.48 -5.82 -7.98
N GLU A 148 16.20 -6.22 -9.21
CA GLU A 148 16.42 -5.39 -10.40
C GLU A 148 15.61 -4.09 -10.35
N ILE A 149 14.33 -4.15 -10.00
CA ILE A 149 13.47 -2.97 -9.86
C ILE A 149 13.99 -2.05 -8.75
N THR A 150 14.39 -2.63 -7.62
CA THR A 150 14.93 -1.88 -6.48
C THR A 150 16.24 -1.18 -6.83
N LEU A 151 17.16 -1.85 -7.54
CA LEU A 151 18.41 -1.25 -8.00
C LEU A 151 18.18 -0.10 -8.98
N ARG A 152 17.27 -0.26 -9.94
CA ARG A 152 16.90 0.80 -10.88
C ARG A 152 16.31 2.02 -10.15
N TYR A 153 15.52 1.80 -9.12
CA TYR A 153 15.00 2.87 -8.28
C TYR A 153 16.11 3.56 -7.47
N GLN A 154 17.02 2.80 -6.85
CA GLN A 154 18.16 3.34 -6.10
C GLN A 154 19.13 4.14 -7.00
N ASN A 155 19.26 3.75 -8.26
CA ASN A 155 20.06 4.46 -9.27
C ASN A 155 19.33 5.66 -9.90
N GLU A 156 18.15 6.04 -9.38
CA GLU A 156 17.30 7.12 -9.91
C GLU A 156 16.84 6.91 -11.38
N GLU A 157 16.86 5.65 -11.85
CA GLU A 157 16.38 5.29 -13.19
C GLU A 157 14.86 5.12 -13.25
N LEU A 158 14.21 4.99 -12.09
CA LEU A 158 12.77 4.84 -11.94
C LEU A 158 12.21 5.86 -10.95
N GLU A 159 11.06 6.43 -11.30
CA GLU A 159 10.25 7.15 -10.33
C GLU A 159 9.56 6.19 -9.34
N GLN A 160 9.31 6.65 -8.11
CA GLN A 160 8.62 5.89 -7.07
C GLN A 160 7.30 5.25 -7.55
N LYS A 161 6.50 6.03 -8.30
CA LYS A 161 5.22 5.56 -8.85
C LYS A 161 5.43 4.37 -9.80
N THR A 162 6.40 4.48 -10.69
CA THR A 162 6.74 3.43 -11.67
C THR A 162 7.29 2.20 -10.96
N MET A 163 8.21 2.37 -10.01
CA MET A 163 8.73 1.27 -9.18
C MET A 163 7.59 0.47 -8.52
N ARG A 164 6.63 1.14 -7.90
CA ARG A 164 5.49 0.47 -7.24
C ARG A 164 4.62 -0.32 -8.23
N ILE A 165 4.40 0.22 -9.42
CA ILE A 165 3.63 -0.47 -10.47
C ILE A 165 4.38 -1.72 -10.95
N GLU A 166 5.70 -1.60 -11.16
CA GLU A 166 6.52 -2.75 -11.56
C GLU A 166 6.56 -3.83 -10.46
N LEU A 167 6.74 -3.45 -9.18
CA LEU A 167 6.66 -4.40 -8.06
C LEU A 167 5.29 -5.09 -7.98
N MET A 168 4.20 -4.35 -8.21
CA MET A 168 2.86 -4.93 -8.26
C MET A 168 2.74 -5.95 -9.40
N SER A 169 3.30 -5.67 -10.58
CA SER A 169 3.27 -6.62 -11.71
C SER A 169 3.99 -7.93 -11.39
N VAL A 170 5.11 -7.86 -10.66
CA VAL A 170 5.84 -9.05 -10.19
C VAL A 170 4.98 -9.85 -9.20
N MET A 171 4.26 -9.18 -8.30
CA MET A 171 3.40 -9.87 -7.35
C MET A 171 2.17 -10.52 -7.99
N GLU A 172 1.56 -9.88 -9.00
CA GLU A 172 0.46 -10.48 -9.76
C GLU A 172 0.94 -11.70 -10.58
N TRP A 173 2.11 -11.59 -11.23
CA TRP A 173 2.74 -12.73 -11.89
C TRP A 173 3.02 -13.86 -10.91
N PHE A 174 3.63 -13.59 -9.77
CA PHE A 174 3.91 -14.60 -8.74
C PHE A 174 2.63 -15.33 -8.30
N ARG A 175 1.54 -14.59 -8.08
CA ARG A 175 0.23 -15.17 -7.70
C ARG A 175 -0.31 -16.10 -8.81
N ALA A 176 -0.16 -15.70 -10.06
CA ALA A 176 -0.60 -16.48 -11.19
C ALA A 176 0.21 -17.78 -11.32
N GLU A 177 1.53 -17.71 -11.19
CA GLU A 177 2.42 -18.90 -11.22
C GLU A 177 2.10 -19.87 -10.08
N ILE A 178 1.85 -19.37 -8.87
CA ILE A 178 1.42 -20.23 -7.76
C ILE A 178 0.06 -20.86 -8.03
N ALA A 179 -0.87 -20.14 -8.66
CA ALA A 179 -2.17 -20.70 -9.02
C ALA A 179 -2.06 -21.80 -10.10
N ILE A 180 -1.11 -21.68 -11.03
CA ILE A 180 -0.81 -22.74 -12.03
C ILE A 180 -0.16 -23.95 -11.36
N LEU A 181 0.75 -23.71 -10.40
CA LEU A 181 1.51 -24.76 -9.74
C LEU A 181 0.67 -25.63 -8.81
N LEU A 182 -0.30 -25.02 -8.11
CA LEU A 182 -1.12 -25.69 -7.09
C LEU A 182 -2.35 -26.36 -7.71
N THR A 183 -2.66 -27.56 -7.23
CA THR A 183 -3.93 -28.23 -7.51
C THR A 183 -5.09 -27.50 -6.84
N GLU A 184 -6.33 -27.71 -7.31
CA GLU A 184 -7.54 -27.13 -6.71
C GLU A 184 -7.69 -27.50 -5.22
N GLU A 185 -7.31 -28.73 -4.85
CA GLU A 185 -7.34 -29.19 -3.45
C GLU A 185 -6.34 -28.43 -2.58
N GLN A 186 -5.10 -28.21 -3.07
CA GLN A 186 -4.07 -27.43 -2.40
C GLN A 186 -4.48 -25.97 -2.24
N GLN A 187 -5.07 -25.38 -3.28
CA GLN A 187 -5.61 -24.02 -3.23
C GLN A 187 -6.72 -23.91 -2.16
N ASN A 188 -7.67 -24.83 -2.15
CA ASN A 188 -8.75 -24.86 -1.16
C ASN A 188 -8.22 -24.99 0.27
N THR A 189 -7.18 -25.81 0.49
CA THR A 189 -6.54 -25.95 1.79
C THR A 189 -5.98 -24.62 2.31
N LEU A 190 -5.26 -23.87 1.45
CA LEU A 190 -4.73 -22.55 1.81
C LEU A 190 -5.83 -21.53 2.15
N PHE A 191 -6.96 -21.60 1.45
CA PHE A 191 -8.09 -20.68 1.69
C PHE A 191 -8.81 -20.99 2.98
N THR A 192 -9.12 -22.26 3.23
CA THR A 192 -9.82 -22.68 4.46
C THR A 192 -9.05 -22.30 5.70
N GLU A 193 -7.73 -22.51 5.69
CA GLU A 193 -6.87 -22.13 6.80
C GLU A 193 -6.75 -20.61 6.99
N ARG A 194 -6.84 -19.83 5.92
CA ARG A 194 -6.85 -18.37 5.98
C ARG A 194 -8.14 -17.87 6.63
N ASP A 195 -9.29 -18.36 6.20
CA ASP A 195 -10.59 -17.95 6.72
C ASP A 195 -10.73 -18.30 8.21
N GLU A 196 -10.28 -19.47 8.64
CA GLU A 196 -10.28 -19.86 10.04
C GLU A 196 -9.39 -18.96 10.91
N ARG A 197 -8.25 -18.51 10.38
CA ARG A 197 -7.33 -17.61 11.11
C ARG A 197 -7.81 -16.18 11.14
N ASP A 198 -8.34 -15.67 10.06
CA ASP A 198 -8.93 -14.33 10.01
C ASP A 198 -10.08 -14.23 11.03
N ILE A 199 -10.86 -15.28 11.20
CA ILE A 199 -11.89 -15.36 12.24
C ILE A 199 -11.28 -15.40 13.64
N ASN A 200 -10.22 -16.19 13.87
CA ASN A 200 -9.55 -16.31 15.14
C ASN A 200 -8.72 -15.06 15.48
N TRP A 201 -8.10 -14.44 14.47
CA TRP A 201 -7.33 -13.20 14.62
C TRP A 201 -8.25 -12.03 15.01
N ARG A 202 -9.42 -11.91 14.36
CA ARG A 202 -10.45 -10.93 14.72
C ARG A 202 -11.01 -11.12 16.14
N ARG A 203 -11.00 -12.36 16.66
CA ARG A 203 -11.46 -12.68 18.03
C ARG A 203 -10.38 -12.46 19.11
N GLY A 204 -9.10 -12.64 18.78
CA GLY A 204 -7.98 -12.65 19.75
C GLY A 204 -7.32 -11.29 19.96
N HIS A 205 -7.44 -10.36 19.04
CA HIS A 205 -6.84 -9.04 19.19
C HIS A 205 -7.89 -8.07 19.70
N GLY A 206 -7.87 -7.92 21.03
CA GLY A 206 -8.75 -6.98 21.73
C GLY A 206 -8.63 -5.57 21.16
N ARG A 207 -9.74 -4.86 21.29
CA ARG A 207 -10.01 -3.41 21.19
C ARG A 207 -9.22 -2.54 20.17
N TRP A 208 -7.96 -2.88 19.84
CA TRP A 208 -7.05 -2.13 18.97
C TRP A 208 -7.15 -2.51 17.49
N GLY A 209 -7.54 -3.75 17.17
CA GLY A 209 -7.67 -4.22 15.77
C GLY A 209 -8.91 -3.72 15.03
N ARG A 210 -9.81 -3.00 15.69
CA ARG A 210 -11.09 -2.61 15.08
C ARG A 210 -11.04 -1.30 14.27
N PHE A 211 -10.08 -0.42 14.52
CA PHE A 211 -10.06 0.93 13.92
C PHE A 211 -9.11 1.08 12.74
N SER A 212 -8.05 0.29 12.64
CA SER A 212 -7.03 0.46 11.58
C SER A 212 -7.35 -0.25 10.26
N GLN A 213 -8.45 -1.00 10.17
CA GLN A 213 -8.72 -1.90 9.04
C GLN A 213 -10.12 -1.75 8.42
N ASP A 214 -10.84 -0.68 8.70
CA ASP A 214 -12.08 -0.40 7.99
C ASP A 214 -11.76 0.39 6.71
N PRO A 215 -11.71 -0.28 5.54
CA PRO A 215 -11.45 0.39 4.27
C PRO A 215 -12.50 1.47 3.96
N ASP A 216 -13.73 1.30 4.47
CA ASP A 216 -14.80 2.25 4.26
C ASP A 216 -14.59 3.53 5.10
N ALA A 217 -14.06 3.40 6.31
CA ALA A 217 -13.68 4.56 7.12
C ALA A 217 -12.53 5.36 6.48
N LEU A 218 -11.50 4.69 5.96
CA LEU A 218 -10.41 5.33 5.23
C LEU A 218 -10.89 6.04 3.96
N LYS A 219 -11.75 5.37 3.20
CA LYS A 219 -12.37 5.92 2.00
C LYS A 219 -13.23 7.14 2.35
N GLY A 220 -14.02 7.06 3.42
CA GLY A 220 -14.85 8.16 3.91
C GLY A 220 -14.02 9.37 4.32
N ALA A 221 -12.91 9.16 5.04
CA ALA A 221 -11.97 10.21 5.43
C ALA A 221 -11.37 10.94 4.22
N MET A 222 -10.88 10.19 3.23
CA MET A 222 -10.37 10.75 1.98
C MET A 222 -11.45 11.54 1.23
N GLN A 223 -12.65 10.97 1.06
CA GLN A 223 -13.76 11.63 0.36
C GLN A 223 -14.15 12.94 1.04
N SER A 224 -14.18 12.96 2.38
CA SER A 224 -14.49 14.14 3.19
C SER A 224 -13.41 15.21 3.05
N ALA A 225 -12.15 14.85 3.21
CA ALA A 225 -11.01 15.76 3.11
C ALA A 225 -10.89 16.41 1.72
N LEU A 226 -11.08 15.63 0.67
CA LEU A 226 -11.02 16.09 -0.71
C LEU A 226 -12.33 16.75 -1.18
N LYS A 227 -13.40 16.68 -0.37
CA LYS A 227 -14.74 17.18 -0.73
C LYS A 227 -15.18 16.67 -2.11
N LEU A 228 -15.02 15.34 -2.33
CA LEU A 228 -15.35 14.73 -3.62
C LEU A 228 -16.84 14.89 -3.94
N THR A 229 -17.14 15.23 -5.19
CA THR A 229 -18.51 15.22 -5.69
C THR A 229 -19.01 13.79 -5.93
N GLY A 230 -20.34 13.60 -6.00
CA GLY A 230 -20.92 12.29 -6.33
C GLY A 230 -20.43 11.73 -7.66
N ASP A 231 -20.24 12.59 -8.67
CA ASP A 231 -19.71 12.20 -9.97
C ASP A 231 -18.26 11.74 -9.89
N GLN A 232 -17.41 12.47 -9.13
CA GLN A 232 -16.02 12.06 -8.89
C GLN A 232 -15.95 10.69 -8.18
N ILE A 233 -16.76 10.48 -7.16
CA ILE A 233 -16.83 9.21 -6.44
C ILE A 233 -17.22 8.08 -7.40
N THR A 234 -18.26 8.29 -8.21
CA THR A 234 -18.74 7.30 -9.18
C THR A 234 -17.66 6.94 -10.21
N ILE A 235 -16.96 7.94 -10.77
CA ILE A 235 -15.87 7.71 -11.71
C ILE A 235 -14.73 6.92 -11.06
N LEU A 236 -14.32 7.29 -9.84
CA LEU A 236 -13.25 6.60 -9.11
C LEU A 236 -13.62 5.14 -8.81
N GLU A 237 -14.85 4.85 -8.40
CA GLU A 237 -15.34 3.50 -8.13
C GLU A 237 -15.43 2.66 -9.42
N THR A 238 -15.89 3.28 -10.50
CA THR A 238 -15.98 2.62 -11.82
C THR A 238 -14.60 2.28 -12.36
N SER A 239 -13.66 3.23 -12.33
CA SER A 239 -12.27 3.02 -12.75
C SER A 239 -11.60 1.92 -11.91
N HIS A 240 -11.82 1.93 -10.58
CA HIS A 240 -11.33 0.88 -9.71
C HIS A 240 -11.87 -0.51 -10.07
N SER A 241 -13.19 -0.63 -10.26
CA SER A 241 -13.83 -1.88 -10.65
C SER A 241 -13.36 -2.38 -12.01
N SER A 242 -13.15 -1.45 -12.95
CA SER A 242 -12.66 -1.74 -14.31
C SER A 242 -11.23 -2.30 -14.28
N VAL A 243 -10.32 -1.65 -13.55
CA VAL A 243 -8.94 -2.13 -13.36
C VAL A 243 -8.92 -3.52 -12.73
N LYS A 244 -9.70 -3.71 -11.66
CA LYS A 244 -9.81 -5.00 -11.00
C LYS A 244 -10.28 -6.09 -11.95
N THR A 245 -11.37 -5.84 -12.68
CA THR A 245 -11.92 -6.80 -13.64
C THR A 245 -10.91 -7.12 -14.75
N ALA A 246 -10.18 -6.12 -15.25
CA ALA A 246 -9.15 -6.32 -16.27
C ALA A 246 -7.99 -7.19 -15.75
N LEU A 247 -7.53 -6.96 -14.51
CA LEU A 247 -6.49 -7.79 -13.89
C LEU A 247 -6.97 -9.23 -13.62
N ASP A 248 -8.21 -9.39 -13.15
CA ASP A 248 -8.79 -10.73 -12.92
C ASP A 248 -8.91 -11.50 -14.24
N ASN A 249 -9.42 -10.89 -15.31
CA ASN A 249 -9.52 -11.52 -16.63
C ASN A 249 -8.15 -11.88 -17.20
N LEU A 250 -7.16 -11.00 -17.06
CA LEU A 250 -5.79 -11.25 -17.51
C LEU A 250 -5.20 -12.45 -16.78
N ARG A 251 -5.34 -12.49 -15.46
CA ARG A 251 -4.85 -13.60 -14.63
C ARG A 251 -5.56 -14.91 -14.97
N ASP A 252 -6.90 -14.91 -15.05
CA ASP A 252 -7.66 -16.10 -15.37
C ASP A 252 -7.25 -16.65 -16.73
N SER A 253 -7.10 -15.80 -17.75
CA SER A 253 -6.66 -16.23 -19.07
C SER A 253 -5.22 -16.78 -19.11
N TYR A 254 -4.33 -16.25 -18.28
CA TYR A 254 -2.96 -16.74 -18.12
C TYR A 254 -2.93 -18.09 -17.40
N VAL A 255 -3.66 -18.22 -16.30
CA VAL A 255 -3.72 -19.45 -15.49
C VAL A 255 -4.40 -20.60 -16.25
N ASP A 256 -5.50 -20.31 -16.95
CA ASP A 256 -6.23 -21.32 -17.73
C ASP A 256 -5.51 -21.70 -19.03
N GLY A 257 -4.39 -21.06 -19.39
CA GLY A 257 -3.67 -21.28 -20.63
C GLY A 257 -4.46 -20.92 -21.89
N THR A 258 -5.51 -20.10 -21.75
CA THR A 258 -6.32 -19.64 -22.88
C THR A 258 -5.65 -18.50 -23.65
N SER A 259 -4.67 -17.85 -23.05
CA SER A 259 -3.76 -16.89 -23.68
C SER A 259 -2.36 -17.47 -23.77
N ASP A 260 -1.77 -17.45 -24.96
CA ASP A 260 -0.36 -17.85 -25.19
C ASP A 260 0.56 -16.64 -24.97
N ILE A 261 0.51 -16.07 -23.75
CA ILE A 261 1.35 -14.92 -23.37
C ILE A 261 2.49 -15.38 -22.46
N SER A 262 3.67 -14.80 -22.66
CA SER A 262 4.82 -15.06 -21.79
C SER A 262 4.64 -14.41 -20.40
N ALA A 263 5.42 -14.88 -19.42
CA ALA A 263 5.47 -14.25 -18.09
C ALA A 263 5.86 -12.76 -18.16
N GLU A 264 6.70 -12.38 -19.12
CA GLU A 264 7.09 -10.98 -19.36
C GLU A 264 5.91 -10.18 -19.92
N ASP A 265 5.23 -10.69 -20.96
CA ASP A 265 4.06 -10.03 -21.55
C ASP A 265 2.92 -9.88 -20.53
N PHE A 266 2.72 -10.88 -19.68
CA PHE A 266 1.77 -10.81 -18.57
C PHE A 266 2.08 -9.62 -17.64
N ARG A 267 3.34 -9.48 -17.20
CA ARG A 267 3.76 -8.37 -16.33
C ARG A 267 3.61 -7.02 -17.03
N LEU A 268 3.97 -6.92 -18.31
CA LEU A 268 3.78 -5.70 -19.10
C LEU A 268 2.30 -5.33 -19.24
N ALA A 269 1.43 -6.31 -19.44
CA ALA A 269 -0.02 -6.09 -19.47
C ALA A 269 -0.55 -5.59 -18.11
N VAL A 270 -0.09 -6.16 -16.98
CA VAL A 270 -0.43 -5.65 -15.65
C VAL A 270 0.00 -4.20 -15.49
N ILE A 271 1.24 -3.87 -15.87
CA ILE A 271 1.75 -2.48 -15.80
C ILE A 271 0.83 -1.54 -16.60
N SER A 272 0.48 -1.92 -17.82
CA SER A 272 -0.38 -1.12 -18.70
C SER A 272 -1.78 -0.91 -18.10
N ILE A 273 -2.42 -1.95 -17.58
CA ILE A 273 -3.74 -1.86 -16.95
C ILE A 273 -3.70 -0.90 -15.75
N VAL A 274 -2.69 -1.05 -14.90
CA VAL A 274 -2.56 -0.22 -13.70
C VAL A 274 -2.25 1.23 -14.03
N GLN A 275 -1.33 1.48 -14.97
CA GLN A 275 -0.99 2.84 -15.42
C GLN A 275 -2.19 3.57 -16.00
N ASN A 276 -2.96 2.91 -16.86
CA ASN A 276 -4.18 3.49 -17.44
C ASN A 276 -5.20 3.83 -16.35
N GLY A 277 -5.43 2.93 -15.40
CA GLY A 277 -6.34 3.20 -14.29
C GLY A 277 -5.86 4.32 -13.35
N ILE A 278 -4.55 4.53 -13.21
CA ILE A 278 -4.00 5.66 -12.47
C ILE A 278 -4.24 6.97 -13.23
N LEU A 279 -3.95 6.99 -14.52
CA LEU A 279 -4.15 8.18 -15.36
C LEU A 279 -5.64 8.62 -15.41
N GLU A 280 -6.56 7.67 -15.55
CA GLU A 280 -8.00 7.96 -15.50
C GLU A 280 -8.39 8.62 -14.18
N ARG A 281 -7.86 8.13 -13.05
CA ARG A 281 -8.18 8.68 -11.72
C ARG A 281 -7.53 10.02 -11.45
N GLU A 282 -6.30 10.23 -11.89
CA GLU A 282 -5.63 11.53 -11.76
C GLU A 282 -6.39 12.66 -12.47
N GLN A 283 -7.03 12.36 -13.59
CA GLN A 283 -7.85 13.32 -14.33
C GLN A 283 -9.15 13.71 -13.60
N VAL A 284 -9.60 12.93 -12.63
CA VAL A 284 -10.81 13.21 -11.85
C VAL A 284 -10.58 14.31 -10.82
N PHE A 285 -9.35 14.41 -10.30
CA PHE A 285 -9.01 15.35 -9.23
C PHE A 285 -8.72 16.76 -9.78
N THR A 286 -9.22 17.77 -9.09
CA THR A 286 -8.79 19.15 -9.29
C THR A 286 -7.34 19.31 -8.83
N VAL A 287 -6.68 20.38 -9.29
CA VAL A 287 -5.31 20.73 -8.86
C VAL A 287 -5.21 20.80 -7.32
N LEU A 288 -6.21 21.41 -6.66
CA LEU A 288 -6.25 21.51 -5.21
C LEU A 288 -6.37 20.14 -4.53
N GLN A 289 -7.22 19.27 -5.05
CA GLN A 289 -7.38 17.91 -4.51
C GLN A 289 -6.10 17.09 -4.69
N GLN A 290 -5.43 17.23 -5.85
CA GLN A 290 -4.16 16.57 -6.10
C GLN A 290 -3.07 17.05 -5.12
N GLU A 291 -3.00 18.34 -4.86
CA GLU A 291 -2.06 18.92 -3.88
C GLU A 291 -2.30 18.36 -2.47
N ILE A 292 -3.56 18.24 -2.03
CA ILE A 292 -3.89 17.60 -0.74
C ILE A 292 -3.45 16.13 -0.71
N ILE A 293 -3.65 15.39 -1.80
CA ILE A 293 -3.22 13.99 -1.92
C ILE A 293 -1.70 13.88 -1.78
N ASP A 294 -0.94 14.76 -2.43
CA ASP A 294 0.52 14.72 -2.42
C ASP A 294 1.07 15.10 -1.03
N ILE A 295 0.47 16.09 -0.36
CA ILE A 295 0.78 16.42 1.03
C ILE A 295 0.45 15.24 1.96
N HIS A 296 -0.72 14.62 1.81
CA HIS A 296 -1.09 13.44 2.61
C HIS A 296 -0.07 12.31 2.45
N ARG A 297 0.38 12.02 1.23
CA ARG A 297 1.45 11.03 0.97
C ARG A 297 2.75 11.39 1.69
N ALA A 298 3.12 12.68 1.66
CA ALA A 298 4.30 13.18 2.36
C ALA A 298 4.21 12.98 3.88
N LEU A 299 3.04 13.21 4.45
CA LEU A 299 2.78 12.99 5.88
C LEU A 299 2.83 11.51 6.26
N VAL A 300 2.22 10.65 5.46
CA VAL A 300 2.25 9.19 5.66
C VAL A 300 3.69 8.68 5.68
N LEU A 301 4.54 9.09 4.74
CA LEU A 301 5.95 8.67 4.70
C LEU A 301 6.71 9.09 5.96
N ARG A 302 6.54 10.35 6.42
CA ARG A 302 7.19 10.85 7.64
C ARG A 302 6.68 10.13 8.88
N PHE A 303 5.38 9.96 8.97
CA PHE A 303 4.75 9.25 10.07
C PHE A 303 5.27 7.80 10.16
N MET A 304 5.38 7.09 9.05
CA MET A 304 5.95 5.74 9.00
C MET A 304 7.42 5.71 9.46
N ARG A 305 8.21 6.72 9.14
CA ARG A 305 9.59 6.85 9.64
C ARG A 305 9.60 6.90 11.18
N HIS A 306 8.76 7.71 11.79
CA HIS A 306 8.74 7.88 13.25
C HIS A 306 8.21 6.65 14.00
N THR A 307 7.19 5.98 13.49
CA THR A 307 6.66 4.75 14.11
C THR A 307 7.65 3.60 14.12
N ARG A 308 8.59 3.60 13.16
CA ARG A 308 9.65 2.58 13.08
C ARG A 308 10.84 2.87 14.00
N TRP A 309 11.18 4.15 14.22
CA TRP A 309 12.40 4.57 14.96
C TRP A 309 12.19 4.74 16.45
N GLY A 310 10.98 4.93 16.93
CA GLY A 310 10.67 5.02 18.36
C GLY A 310 10.88 3.74 19.15
N ARG A 311 11.46 2.70 18.53
CA ARG A 311 11.69 1.36 19.12
C ARG A 311 13.16 1.00 19.30
N THR A 312 14.08 1.95 19.13
CA THR A 312 15.47 1.78 19.55
C THR A 312 15.69 2.46 20.89
#